data_0313324e0003159d2bf215156127528b
#
_entry.id   0313324e0003159d2bf215156127528b
#
_cell.length_a   1.000
_cell.length_b   1.000
_cell.length_c   1.000
_cell.angle_alpha   90.00
_cell.angle_beta   90.00
_cell.angle_gamma   90.00
#
_symmetry.space_group_name_H-M   'P 1'
#
loop_
_entity.id
_entity.type
_entity.pdbx_description
1 polymer ?
#
loop_
_entity_poly.entity_id
_entity_poly.type
_entity_poly.pdbx_seq_one_letter_code
_entity_poly.pdbx_strand_id
1 'polypeptide(L)'
;MFDVALSTMWGIGQFESLADFFAAGAALGFTRFELNHAVNSAMLDGLNLNGWRITSIHEPCPADIPMSALKNQNWLISAPDEDNRQRGVAAVRRSIDLAGKLGAQVVVVHPGRVDIDTDLETALVDLYKQGRPDEPVYAQAKERLAAARMSQAEINMRSVRRSLMELAEYAARLGIRLGLENRYHYHEIPLPDELDDLLNLGCGDVVGYWHDVGHAQALENMGFGTHEEWLRRFGSRIIGVHLHDIVGLHDHLAAGLGRIDWDMVARYLPADALRTCEFQLFNSSQELAAGVNWLVEKGCVTRR
;
A
#
# COMPACT_ATOMS: atom_id res chain seq x y z
N MET A 1 15.22 12.42 15.77
CA MET A 1 14.33 11.30 15.38
C MET A 1 13.36 11.80 14.33
N PHE A 2 12.89 10.95 13.44
CA PHE A 2 11.94 11.31 12.39
C PHE A 2 10.52 10.94 12.78
N ASP A 3 9.54 11.74 12.36
CA ASP A 3 8.11 11.44 12.50
C ASP A 3 7.60 10.61 11.30
N VAL A 4 8.25 9.49 11.05
CA VAL A 4 7.96 8.55 9.97
C VAL A 4 8.30 7.14 10.42
N ALA A 5 7.55 6.15 9.94
CA ALA A 5 7.84 4.73 10.14
C ALA A 5 8.77 4.21 9.03
N LEU A 6 9.51 3.14 9.34
CA LEU A 6 10.20 2.32 8.36
C LEU A 6 9.42 1.01 8.17
N SER A 7 9.06 0.69 6.94
CA SER A 7 8.42 -0.59 6.60
C SER A 7 9.43 -1.73 6.62
N THR A 8 9.00 -2.90 7.10
CA THR A 8 9.76 -4.16 6.99
C THR A 8 10.01 -4.59 5.54
N MET A 9 9.44 -3.86 4.56
CA MET A 9 9.77 -3.98 3.14
C MET A 9 11.26 -3.80 2.86
N TRP A 10 11.96 -2.99 3.64
CA TRP A 10 13.42 -2.80 3.52
C TRP A 10 14.24 -4.07 3.83
N GLY A 11 13.63 -5.24 3.72
CA GLY A 11 14.34 -6.50 3.72
C GLY A 11 14.58 -7.07 5.11
N ILE A 12 13.49 -7.27 5.85
CA ILE A 12 13.52 -7.97 7.16
C ILE A 12 14.27 -9.30 7.06
N GLY A 13 14.26 -10.00 5.93
CA GLY A 13 14.99 -11.24 5.72
C GLY A 13 16.52 -11.14 5.77
N GLN A 14 17.10 -9.93 5.80
CA GLN A 14 18.53 -9.71 6.02
C GLN A 14 18.93 -9.76 7.50
N PHE A 15 17.96 -9.76 8.41
CA PHE A 15 18.16 -9.68 9.84
C PHE A 15 17.78 -11.02 10.49
N GLU A 16 18.47 -11.36 11.58
CA GLU A 16 18.17 -12.60 12.33
C GLU A 16 16.84 -12.51 13.06
N SER A 17 16.42 -11.28 13.44
CA SER A 17 15.18 -11.04 14.15
C SER A 17 14.57 -9.66 13.81
N LEU A 18 13.27 -9.48 14.15
CA LEU A 18 12.64 -8.16 14.12
C LEU A 18 13.34 -7.15 15.03
N ALA A 19 13.91 -7.59 16.15
CA ALA A 19 14.64 -6.72 17.06
C ALA A 19 15.91 -6.16 16.41
N ASP A 20 16.63 -6.96 15.62
CA ASP A 20 17.81 -6.51 14.88
C ASP A 20 17.43 -5.53 13.78
N PHE A 21 16.32 -5.79 13.06
CA PHE A 21 15.78 -4.85 12.09
C PHE A 21 15.43 -3.50 12.74
N PHE A 22 14.74 -3.53 13.89
CA PHE A 22 14.38 -2.29 14.60
C PHE A 22 15.62 -1.55 15.11
N ALA A 23 16.64 -2.28 15.58
CA ALA A 23 17.89 -1.68 16.00
C ALA A 23 18.62 -1.01 14.81
N ALA A 24 18.66 -1.66 13.65
CA ALA A 24 19.22 -1.08 12.43
C ALA A 24 18.44 0.16 11.97
N GLY A 25 17.12 0.12 11.98
CA GLY A 25 16.27 1.27 11.71
C GLY A 25 16.50 2.41 12.72
N ALA A 26 16.66 2.08 14.00
CA ALA A 26 16.96 3.07 15.04
C ALA A 26 18.31 3.77 14.82
N ALA A 27 19.32 3.04 14.36
CA ALA A 27 20.62 3.63 13.99
C ALA A 27 20.51 4.64 12.83
N LEU A 28 19.47 4.51 11.98
CA LEU A 28 19.13 5.46 10.91
C LEU A 28 18.18 6.57 11.37
N GLY A 29 17.74 6.57 12.65
CA GLY A 29 16.90 7.61 13.25
C GLY A 29 15.39 7.28 13.27
N PHE A 30 14.99 6.06 12.89
CA PHE A 30 13.60 5.60 13.02
C PHE A 30 13.31 5.07 14.43
N THR A 31 12.14 5.34 14.92
CA THR A 31 11.59 4.78 16.18
C THR A 31 10.20 4.20 15.99
N ARG A 32 9.71 4.26 14.76
CA ARG A 32 8.41 3.79 14.33
C ARG A 32 8.56 2.85 13.17
N PHE A 33 7.74 1.83 13.13
CA PHE A 33 7.82 0.77 12.12
C PHE A 33 6.44 0.38 11.64
N GLU A 34 6.42 -0.13 10.41
CA GLU A 34 5.31 -0.85 9.82
C GLU A 34 5.72 -2.30 9.59
N LEU A 35 4.83 -3.23 9.95
CA LEU A 35 5.01 -4.64 9.62
C LEU A 35 4.19 -4.98 8.38
N ASN A 36 4.79 -5.70 7.44
CA ASN A 36 4.15 -6.08 6.18
C ASN A 36 4.15 -7.59 5.96
N HIS A 37 3.77 -8.01 4.76
CA HIS A 37 3.68 -9.40 4.33
C HIS A 37 5.01 -10.18 4.29
N ALA A 38 6.13 -9.59 4.68
CA ALA A 38 7.38 -10.30 4.90
C ALA A 38 7.52 -10.83 6.35
N VAL A 39 6.60 -10.48 7.26
CA VAL A 39 6.61 -10.89 8.66
C VAL A 39 5.58 -11.97 8.90
N ASN A 40 6.00 -13.12 9.42
CA ASN A 40 5.14 -14.23 9.81
C ASN A 40 5.01 -14.38 11.35
N SER A 41 4.15 -15.27 11.81
CA SER A 41 3.91 -15.51 13.25
C SER A 41 5.16 -15.92 14.01
N ALA A 42 6.03 -16.73 13.41
CA ALA A 42 7.26 -17.19 14.08
C ALA A 42 8.22 -16.02 14.38
N MET A 43 8.26 -15.01 13.50
CA MET A 43 9.08 -13.80 13.72
C MET A 43 8.52 -12.90 14.82
N LEU A 44 7.24 -13.05 15.15
CA LEU A 44 6.55 -12.28 16.19
C LEU A 44 6.63 -12.97 17.57
N ASP A 45 7.05 -14.24 17.63
CA ASP A 45 7.16 -14.97 18.89
C ASP A 45 8.21 -14.32 19.80
N GLY A 46 7.79 -14.00 21.02
CA GLY A 46 8.65 -13.35 22.00
C GLY A 46 9.04 -11.90 21.67
N LEU A 47 8.43 -11.28 20.65
CA LEU A 47 8.72 -9.90 20.28
C LEU A 47 8.50 -8.96 21.46
N ASN A 48 9.58 -8.27 21.86
CA ASN A 48 9.52 -7.16 22.81
C ASN A 48 9.85 -5.86 22.07
N LEU A 49 8.93 -4.92 22.08
CA LEU A 49 9.08 -3.65 21.35
C LEU A 49 10.12 -2.71 21.97
N ASN A 50 10.50 -2.87 23.27
CA ASN A 50 11.57 -2.12 23.92
C ASN A 50 11.56 -0.59 23.67
N GLY A 51 10.35 -0.01 23.58
CA GLY A 51 10.17 1.42 23.28
C GLY A 51 10.01 1.77 21.80
N TRP A 52 10.18 0.83 20.86
CA TRP A 52 9.78 1.00 19.46
C TRP A 52 8.27 0.94 19.30
N ARG A 53 7.74 1.58 18.28
CA ARG A 53 6.31 1.66 18.05
C ARG A 53 5.96 1.09 16.67
N ILE A 54 5.01 0.17 16.64
CA ILE A 54 4.37 -0.24 15.39
C ILE A 54 3.21 0.74 15.14
N THR A 55 3.25 1.45 14.02
CA THR A 55 2.22 2.46 13.68
C THR A 55 1.14 1.92 12.79
N SER A 56 1.51 1.00 11.90
CA SER A 56 0.62 0.36 10.93
C SER A 56 1.00 -1.09 10.70
N ILE A 57 0.01 -1.86 10.28
CA ILE A 57 0.16 -3.23 9.80
C ILE A 57 -0.29 -3.25 8.35
N HIS A 58 0.58 -3.66 7.44
CA HIS A 58 0.27 -3.81 6.02
C HIS A 58 -0.11 -5.27 5.75
N GLU A 59 -1.36 -5.52 5.43
CA GLU A 59 -1.90 -6.87 5.24
C GLU A 59 -1.33 -7.57 3.99
N PRO A 60 -1.21 -8.90 4.01
CA PRO A 60 -1.43 -9.81 5.11
C PRO A 60 -0.24 -9.85 6.06
N CYS A 61 -0.48 -9.57 7.33
CA CYS A 61 0.51 -9.70 8.38
C CYS A 61 -0.20 -10.13 9.67
N PRO A 62 0.17 -11.26 10.31
CA PRO A 62 1.29 -12.14 9.95
C PRO A 62 1.01 -12.91 8.66
N ALA A 63 2.06 -13.06 7.85
CA ALA A 63 2.00 -13.69 6.53
C ALA A 63 2.30 -15.21 6.60
N ASP A 64 1.60 -15.94 7.45
CA ASP A 64 1.71 -17.41 7.54
C ASP A 64 1.21 -18.10 6.26
N ILE A 65 0.32 -17.43 5.54
CA ILE A 65 -0.06 -17.75 4.17
C ILE A 65 0.55 -16.65 3.29
N PRO A 66 1.48 -16.99 2.38
CA PRO A 66 2.11 -15.99 1.52
C PRO A 66 1.09 -15.25 0.64
N MET A 67 1.33 -13.97 0.37
CA MET A 67 0.48 -13.15 -0.51
C MET A 67 0.25 -13.80 -1.88
N SER A 68 1.29 -14.45 -2.44
CA SER A 68 1.17 -15.17 -3.71
C SER A 68 0.15 -16.32 -3.64
N ALA A 69 0.10 -17.05 -2.52
CA ALA A 69 -0.88 -18.11 -2.33
C ALA A 69 -2.31 -17.55 -2.21
N LEU A 70 -2.49 -16.44 -1.49
CA LEU A 70 -3.78 -15.75 -1.39
C LEU A 70 -4.26 -15.31 -2.79
N LYS A 71 -3.37 -14.68 -3.58
CA LYS A 71 -3.68 -14.24 -4.95
C LYS A 71 -3.98 -15.41 -5.88
N ASN A 72 -3.19 -16.49 -5.83
CA ASN A 72 -3.36 -17.66 -6.70
C ASN A 72 -4.65 -18.44 -6.41
N GLN A 73 -5.07 -18.50 -5.15
CA GLN A 73 -6.31 -19.15 -4.72
C GLN A 73 -7.51 -18.21 -4.79
N ASN A 74 -7.32 -16.98 -5.21
CA ASN A 74 -8.31 -15.90 -5.15
C ASN A 74 -8.96 -15.75 -3.75
N TRP A 75 -8.17 -15.95 -2.68
CA TRP A 75 -8.60 -15.71 -1.29
C TRP A 75 -8.45 -14.22 -0.96
N LEU A 76 -9.20 -13.42 -1.69
CA LEU A 76 -9.17 -11.95 -1.63
C LEU A 76 -10.53 -11.43 -1.22
N ILE A 77 -10.56 -10.26 -0.59
CA ILE A 77 -11.82 -9.60 -0.22
C ILE A 77 -12.65 -9.16 -1.43
N SER A 78 -12.05 -9.15 -2.62
CA SER A 78 -12.70 -8.89 -3.91
C SER A 78 -13.24 -10.14 -4.61
N ALA A 79 -13.01 -11.34 -4.06
CA ALA A 79 -13.41 -12.59 -4.73
C ALA A 79 -14.93 -12.68 -4.89
N PRO A 80 -15.44 -12.99 -6.10
CA PRO A 80 -16.87 -13.18 -6.31
C PRO A 80 -17.44 -14.42 -5.63
N ASP A 81 -16.62 -15.48 -5.49
CA ASP A 81 -16.94 -16.67 -4.73
C ASP A 81 -16.95 -16.38 -3.23
N GLU A 82 -18.04 -16.72 -2.54
CA GLU A 82 -18.24 -16.36 -1.14
C GLU A 82 -17.24 -17.03 -0.20
N ASP A 83 -16.90 -18.32 -0.44
CA ASP A 83 -15.95 -19.04 0.41
C ASP A 83 -14.55 -18.43 0.28
N ASN A 84 -14.13 -18.08 -0.95
CA ASN A 84 -12.86 -17.40 -1.20
C ASN A 84 -12.86 -16.00 -0.60
N ARG A 85 -13.94 -15.24 -0.74
CA ARG A 85 -14.11 -13.93 -0.12
C ARG A 85 -13.95 -14.01 1.41
N GLN A 86 -14.60 -14.97 2.06
CA GLN A 86 -14.51 -15.15 3.51
C GLN A 86 -13.10 -15.53 3.96
N ARG A 87 -12.34 -16.29 3.15
CA ARG A 87 -10.93 -16.55 3.41
C ARG A 87 -10.09 -15.27 3.33
N GLY A 88 -10.37 -14.40 2.36
CA GLY A 88 -9.77 -13.07 2.27
C GLY A 88 -10.10 -12.20 3.49
N VAL A 89 -11.37 -12.12 3.87
CA VAL A 89 -11.81 -11.41 5.08
C VAL A 89 -11.10 -11.95 6.33
N ALA A 90 -10.95 -13.27 6.47
CA ALA A 90 -10.23 -13.87 7.59
C ALA A 90 -8.74 -13.51 7.59
N ALA A 91 -8.10 -13.35 6.42
CA ALA A 91 -6.72 -12.90 6.33
C ALA A 91 -6.56 -11.46 6.84
N VAL A 92 -7.42 -10.54 6.40
CA VAL A 92 -7.40 -9.15 6.87
C VAL A 92 -7.72 -9.05 8.36
N ARG A 93 -8.68 -9.84 8.88
CA ARG A 93 -8.97 -9.88 10.33
C ARG A 93 -7.75 -10.26 11.17
N ARG A 94 -6.92 -11.21 10.73
CA ARG A 94 -5.66 -11.52 11.43
C ARG A 94 -4.73 -10.32 11.53
N SER A 95 -4.68 -9.49 10.48
CA SER A 95 -3.89 -8.25 10.50
C SER A 95 -4.49 -7.20 11.45
N ILE A 96 -5.82 -7.12 11.54
CA ILE A 96 -6.51 -6.25 12.50
C ILE A 96 -6.24 -6.72 13.94
N ASP A 97 -6.29 -8.03 14.21
CA ASP A 97 -5.99 -8.60 15.53
C ASP A 97 -4.54 -8.31 15.94
N LEU A 98 -3.60 -8.46 14.99
CA LEU A 98 -2.20 -8.12 15.23
C LEU A 98 -2.02 -6.63 15.51
N ALA A 99 -2.71 -5.76 14.78
CA ALA A 99 -2.68 -4.31 15.02
C ALA A 99 -3.14 -3.99 16.45
N GLY A 100 -4.25 -4.57 16.90
CA GLY A 100 -4.74 -4.42 18.28
C GLY A 100 -3.73 -4.93 19.31
N LYS A 101 -3.11 -6.10 19.06
CA LYS A 101 -2.11 -6.68 19.98
C LYS A 101 -0.84 -5.82 20.10
N LEU A 102 -0.39 -5.20 19.02
CA LEU A 102 0.84 -4.41 18.99
C LEU A 102 0.61 -2.90 19.21
N GLY A 103 -0.63 -2.46 19.35
CA GLY A 103 -0.99 -1.05 19.53
C GLY A 103 -0.81 -0.21 18.27
N ALA A 104 -0.86 -0.82 17.09
CA ALA A 104 -0.88 -0.12 15.83
C ALA A 104 -2.24 0.59 15.63
N GLN A 105 -2.26 1.68 14.88
CA GLN A 105 -3.45 2.51 14.70
C GLN A 105 -4.23 2.17 13.42
N VAL A 106 -3.54 1.66 12.41
CA VAL A 106 -4.08 1.43 11.07
C VAL A 106 -3.65 0.07 10.55
N VAL A 107 -4.56 -0.60 9.84
CA VAL A 107 -4.23 -1.69 8.93
C VAL A 107 -4.34 -1.15 7.50
N VAL A 108 -3.25 -1.23 6.75
CA VAL A 108 -3.23 -0.94 5.31
C VAL A 108 -3.84 -2.13 4.58
N VAL A 109 -4.87 -1.87 3.79
CA VAL A 109 -5.68 -2.90 3.13
C VAL A 109 -5.57 -2.77 1.62
N HIS A 110 -5.25 -3.90 0.97
CA HIS A 110 -5.38 -4.08 -0.46
C HIS A 110 -6.82 -4.50 -0.78
N PRO A 111 -7.67 -3.67 -1.38
CA PRO A 111 -9.06 -4.05 -1.65
C PRO A 111 -9.22 -5.21 -2.63
N GLY A 112 -8.12 -5.65 -3.24
CA GLY A 112 -8.10 -6.81 -4.13
C GLY A 112 -7.94 -6.42 -5.60
N ARG A 113 -8.57 -7.18 -6.48
CA ARG A 113 -8.44 -6.97 -7.92
C ARG A 113 -9.73 -7.28 -8.65
N VAL A 114 -9.81 -6.82 -9.88
CA VAL A 114 -10.80 -7.28 -10.86
C VAL A 114 -10.27 -8.55 -11.53
N ASP A 115 -11.08 -9.59 -11.58
CA ASP A 115 -10.71 -10.89 -12.16
C ASP A 115 -10.75 -10.82 -13.70
N ILE A 116 -9.62 -10.43 -14.29
CA ILE A 116 -9.40 -10.40 -15.74
C ILE A 116 -8.14 -11.20 -16.10
N ASP A 117 -7.95 -11.41 -17.39
CA ASP A 117 -6.70 -11.95 -17.91
C ASP A 117 -5.55 -10.94 -17.68
N THR A 118 -4.62 -11.29 -16.80
CA THR A 118 -3.48 -10.43 -16.45
C THR A 118 -2.44 -10.30 -17.55
N ASP A 119 -2.47 -11.17 -18.57
CA ASP A 119 -1.59 -11.05 -19.75
C ASP A 119 -1.86 -9.77 -20.53
N LEU A 120 -3.08 -9.21 -20.44
CA LEU A 120 -3.42 -7.91 -21.02
C LEU A 120 -2.58 -6.77 -20.42
N GLU A 121 -2.39 -6.76 -19.10
CA GLU A 121 -1.56 -5.76 -18.43
C GLU A 121 -0.07 -6.04 -18.65
N THR A 122 0.33 -7.31 -18.62
CA THR A 122 1.71 -7.71 -18.92
C THR A 122 2.13 -7.22 -20.30
N ALA A 123 1.30 -7.40 -21.32
CA ALA A 123 1.58 -6.91 -22.69
C ALA A 123 1.73 -5.38 -22.75
N LEU A 124 0.92 -4.63 -22.00
CA LEU A 124 1.03 -3.17 -21.92
C LEU A 124 2.33 -2.74 -21.24
N VAL A 125 2.68 -3.37 -20.11
CA VAL A 125 3.91 -3.12 -19.35
C VAL A 125 5.14 -3.43 -20.21
N ASP A 126 5.13 -4.50 -20.99
CA ASP A 126 6.22 -4.87 -21.87
C ASP A 126 6.43 -3.83 -22.98
N LEU A 127 5.35 -3.32 -23.56
CA LEU A 127 5.44 -2.23 -24.55
C LEU A 127 6.01 -0.96 -23.92
N TYR A 128 5.59 -0.62 -22.69
CA TYR A 128 6.14 0.52 -21.95
C TYR A 128 7.66 0.35 -21.71
N LYS A 129 8.09 -0.81 -21.23
CA LYS A 129 9.51 -1.12 -20.97
C LYS A 129 10.36 -1.12 -22.24
N GLN A 130 9.76 -1.40 -23.40
CA GLN A 130 10.40 -1.28 -24.71
C GLN A 130 10.52 0.16 -25.21
N GLY A 131 10.03 1.16 -24.45
CA GLY A 131 10.05 2.57 -24.85
C GLY A 131 9.03 2.91 -25.94
N ARG A 132 7.90 2.21 -26.01
CA ARG A 132 6.88 2.32 -27.06
C ARG A 132 5.53 2.89 -26.58
N PRO A 133 5.47 3.78 -25.53
CA PRO A 133 4.20 4.28 -25.01
C PRO A 133 3.45 5.21 -26.00
N ASP A 134 4.16 5.78 -26.98
CA ASP A 134 3.58 6.69 -27.97
C ASP A 134 3.12 5.97 -29.26
N GLU A 135 3.29 4.65 -29.34
CA GLU A 135 2.90 3.89 -30.53
C GLU A 135 1.40 3.50 -30.51
N PRO A 136 0.74 3.38 -31.66
CA PRO A 136 -0.66 2.96 -31.73
C PRO A 136 -0.94 1.60 -31.07
N VAL A 137 0.02 0.68 -31.07
CA VAL A 137 -0.10 -0.63 -30.43
C VAL A 137 -0.23 -0.50 -28.91
N TYR A 138 0.43 0.49 -28.29
CA TYR A 138 0.30 0.77 -26.87
C TYR A 138 -1.12 1.27 -26.52
N ALA A 139 -1.63 2.23 -27.29
CA ALA A 139 -2.99 2.72 -27.13
C ALA A 139 -4.02 1.59 -27.25
N GLN A 140 -3.88 0.70 -28.24
CA GLN A 140 -4.75 -0.45 -28.42
C GLN A 140 -4.67 -1.45 -27.25
N ALA A 141 -3.46 -1.72 -26.72
CA ALA A 141 -3.27 -2.59 -25.57
C ALA A 141 -3.94 -1.99 -24.31
N LYS A 142 -3.77 -0.68 -24.11
CA LYS A 142 -4.40 0.07 -23.01
C LYS A 142 -5.94 0.05 -23.10
N GLU A 143 -6.50 0.27 -24.26
CA GLU A 143 -7.95 0.19 -24.49
C GLU A 143 -8.50 -1.21 -24.21
N ARG A 144 -7.81 -2.27 -24.63
CA ARG A 144 -8.21 -3.67 -24.38
C ARG A 144 -8.21 -3.96 -22.87
N LEU A 145 -7.16 -3.57 -22.17
CA LEU A 145 -7.07 -3.74 -20.72
C LEU A 145 -8.19 -3.00 -19.99
N ALA A 146 -8.42 -1.73 -20.36
CA ALA A 146 -9.48 -0.91 -19.76
C ALA A 146 -10.87 -1.50 -20.02
N ALA A 147 -11.16 -1.96 -21.24
CA ALA A 147 -12.44 -2.58 -21.58
C ALA A 147 -12.66 -3.90 -20.84
N ALA A 148 -11.65 -4.76 -20.75
CA ALA A 148 -11.72 -6.01 -20.01
C ALA A 148 -12.03 -5.75 -18.52
N ARG A 149 -11.26 -4.82 -17.89
CA ARG A 149 -11.48 -4.44 -16.49
C ARG A 149 -12.89 -3.87 -16.26
N MET A 150 -13.32 -2.93 -17.07
CA MET A 150 -14.63 -2.29 -16.96
C MET A 150 -15.78 -3.31 -17.03
N SER A 151 -15.65 -4.35 -17.85
CA SER A 151 -16.69 -5.39 -18.02
C SER A 151 -16.88 -6.26 -16.77
N GLN A 152 -15.88 -6.36 -15.87
CA GLN A 152 -15.88 -7.24 -14.71
C GLN A 152 -15.88 -6.49 -13.37
N ALA A 153 -15.49 -5.21 -13.37
CA ALA A 153 -15.23 -4.44 -12.16
C ALA A 153 -16.35 -4.50 -11.13
N GLU A 154 -17.61 -4.33 -11.57
CA GLU A 154 -18.77 -4.30 -10.64
C GLU A 154 -18.98 -5.65 -9.92
N ILE A 155 -18.61 -6.77 -10.53
CA ILE A 155 -18.70 -8.10 -9.89
C ILE A 155 -17.79 -8.17 -8.68
N ASN A 156 -16.52 -7.74 -8.85
CA ASN A 156 -15.52 -7.72 -7.77
C ASN A 156 -15.81 -6.61 -6.75
N MET A 157 -16.24 -5.43 -7.21
CA MET A 157 -16.57 -4.30 -6.33
C MET A 157 -17.72 -4.61 -5.37
N ARG A 158 -18.74 -5.40 -5.77
CA ARG A 158 -19.78 -5.87 -4.85
C ARG A 158 -19.20 -6.68 -3.70
N SER A 159 -18.24 -7.55 -3.99
CA SER A 159 -17.54 -8.34 -2.97
C SER A 159 -16.71 -7.46 -2.05
N VAL A 160 -16.00 -6.46 -2.61
CA VAL A 160 -15.20 -5.51 -1.82
C VAL A 160 -16.09 -4.70 -0.87
N ARG A 161 -17.19 -4.12 -1.38
CA ARG A 161 -18.11 -3.34 -0.52
C ARG A 161 -18.63 -4.16 0.65
N ARG A 162 -19.07 -5.39 0.39
CA ARG A 162 -19.55 -6.29 1.44
C ARG A 162 -18.45 -6.64 2.45
N SER A 163 -17.27 -7.00 1.96
CA SER A 163 -16.12 -7.34 2.81
C SER A 163 -15.67 -6.16 3.66
N LEU A 164 -15.63 -4.96 3.06
CA LEU A 164 -15.21 -3.74 3.75
C LEU A 164 -16.17 -3.37 4.88
N MET A 165 -17.48 -3.51 4.69
CA MET A 165 -18.46 -3.29 5.75
C MET A 165 -18.26 -4.26 6.92
N GLU A 166 -18.05 -5.55 6.65
CA GLU A 166 -17.77 -6.58 7.68
C GLU A 166 -16.46 -6.29 8.42
N LEU A 167 -15.42 -5.86 7.69
CA LEU A 167 -14.11 -5.55 8.25
C LEU A 167 -14.11 -4.24 9.04
N ALA A 168 -14.83 -3.22 8.58
CA ALA A 168 -14.95 -1.94 9.28
C ALA A 168 -15.67 -2.11 10.62
N GLU A 169 -16.76 -2.88 10.66
CA GLU A 169 -17.43 -3.21 11.92
C GLU A 169 -16.51 -3.97 12.89
N TYR A 170 -15.69 -4.90 12.36
CA TYR A 170 -14.74 -5.63 13.17
C TYR A 170 -13.63 -4.73 13.72
N ALA A 171 -13.02 -3.92 12.87
CA ALA A 171 -11.93 -3.00 13.20
C ALA A 171 -12.38 -1.92 14.21
N ALA A 172 -13.59 -1.40 14.04
CA ALA A 172 -14.18 -0.41 14.96
C ALA A 172 -14.22 -0.90 16.41
N ARG A 173 -14.54 -2.18 16.62
CA ARG A 173 -14.59 -2.78 17.96
C ARG A 173 -13.22 -2.82 18.65
N LEU A 174 -12.14 -2.83 17.87
CA LEU A 174 -10.76 -2.84 18.36
C LEU A 174 -10.11 -1.45 18.31
N GLY A 175 -10.83 -0.42 17.87
CA GLY A 175 -10.29 0.93 17.71
C GLY A 175 -9.25 1.06 16.62
N ILE A 176 -9.26 0.16 15.62
CA ILE A 176 -8.34 0.14 14.48
C ILE A 176 -8.99 0.79 13.27
N ARG A 177 -8.23 1.58 12.52
CA ARG A 177 -8.67 2.14 11.24
C ARG A 177 -8.19 1.27 10.08
N LEU A 178 -8.91 1.30 8.97
CA LEU A 178 -8.56 0.63 7.72
C LEU A 178 -8.14 1.68 6.69
N GLY A 179 -6.91 1.62 6.23
CA GLY A 179 -6.38 2.47 5.16
C GLY A 179 -6.48 1.77 3.82
N LEU A 180 -7.40 2.18 2.96
CA LEU A 180 -7.51 1.61 1.61
C LEU A 180 -6.41 2.17 0.74
N GLU A 181 -5.53 1.31 0.24
CA GLU A 181 -4.39 1.71 -0.56
C GLU A 181 -4.71 1.74 -2.05
N ASN A 182 -4.29 2.80 -2.76
CA ASN A 182 -4.25 2.81 -4.22
C ASN A 182 -3.15 1.86 -4.71
N ARG A 183 -3.42 1.14 -5.81
CA ARG A 183 -2.60 0.01 -6.22
C ARG A 183 -1.73 0.31 -7.44
N TYR A 184 -0.64 -0.45 -7.55
CA TYR A 184 0.33 -0.35 -8.64
C TYR A 184 -0.24 -0.83 -9.98
N HIS A 185 -0.99 -1.94 -9.98
CA HIS A 185 -1.53 -2.53 -11.18
C HIS A 185 -2.90 -1.96 -11.52
N TYR A 186 -3.14 -1.68 -12.81
CA TYR A 186 -4.41 -1.14 -13.27
C TYR A 186 -5.61 -2.07 -13.03
N HIS A 187 -5.38 -3.40 -13.06
CA HIS A 187 -6.44 -4.37 -12.78
C HIS A 187 -6.76 -4.49 -11.28
N GLU A 188 -5.93 -3.98 -10.39
CA GLU A 188 -6.22 -3.98 -8.93
C GLU A 188 -7.27 -2.90 -8.58
N ILE A 189 -7.87 -3.06 -7.42
CA ILE A 189 -8.87 -2.15 -6.81
C ILE A 189 -8.17 -1.39 -5.68
N PRO A 190 -8.40 -0.06 -5.54
CA PRO A 190 -9.35 0.77 -6.28
C PRO A 190 -8.69 1.59 -7.40
N LEU A 191 -9.49 1.96 -8.40
CA LEU A 191 -9.28 3.17 -9.20
C LEU A 191 -9.96 4.38 -8.51
N PRO A 192 -9.72 5.65 -8.95
CA PRO A 192 -10.24 6.83 -8.24
C PRO A 192 -11.74 6.83 -7.98
N ASP A 193 -12.57 6.45 -8.95
CA ASP A 193 -14.03 6.42 -8.76
C ASP A 193 -14.48 5.28 -7.83
N GLU A 194 -13.76 4.17 -7.85
CA GLU A 194 -13.98 3.05 -6.93
C GLU A 194 -13.58 3.42 -5.51
N LEU A 195 -12.47 4.15 -5.33
CA LEU A 195 -12.06 4.66 -4.02
C LEU A 195 -13.11 5.61 -3.45
N ASP A 196 -13.64 6.52 -4.27
CA ASP A 196 -14.71 7.42 -3.85
C ASP A 196 -15.94 6.64 -3.34
N ASP A 197 -16.36 5.63 -4.09
CA ASP A 197 -17.45 4.74 -3.70
C ASP A 197 -17.17 4.02 -2.37
N LEU A 198 -15.97 3.43 -2.20
CA LEU A 198 -15.60 2.71 -0.99
C LEU A 198 -15.48 3.62 0.24
N LEU A 199 -14.96 4.83 0.09
CA LEU A 199 -14.88 5.81 1.17
C LEU A 199 -16.25 6.36 1.61
N ASN A 200 -17.27 6.22 0.76
CA ASN A 200 -18.62 6.70 1.02
C ASN A 200 -19.62 5.59 1.44
N LEU A 201 -19.13 4.38 1.77
CA LEU A 201 -19.98 3.25 2.23
C LEU A 201 -20.61 3.45 3.62
N GLY A 202 -20.42 4.59 4.25
CA GLY A 202 -20.98 4.87 5.59
C GLY A 202 -20.23 4.20 6.75
N CYS A 203 -18.99 3.77 6.54
CA CYS A 203 -18.13 3.17 7.59
C CYS A 203 -17.56 4.20 8.57
N GLY A 204 -17.98 5.47 8.52
CA GLY A 204 -17.51 6.54 9.40
C GLY A 204 -16.00 6.78 9.28
N ASP A 205 -15.36 7.16 10.41
CA ASP A 205 -13.93 7.44 10.46
C ASP A 205 -13.04 6.18 10.51
N VAL A 206 -13.65 4.99 10.48
CA VAL A 206 -12.92 3.71 10.52
C VAL A 206 -12.18 3.46 9.22
N VAL A 207 -12.76 3.86 8.08
CA VAL A 207 -12.19 3.66 6.74
C VAL A 207 -11.66 5.01 6.23
N GLY A 208 -10.41 5.02 5.80
CA GLY A 208 -9.77 6.17 5.19
C GLY A 208 -8.89 5.78 4.01
N TYR A 209 -8.29 6.75 3.38
CA TYR A 209 -7.41 6.56 2.26
C TYR A 209 -5.95 6.39 2.73
N TRP A 210 -5.27 5.36 2.23
CA TRP A 210 -3.82 5.21 2.33
C TRP A 210 -3.21 5.50 0.97
N HIS A 211 -2.48 6.60 0.87
CA HIS A 211 -1.91 7.03 -0.39
C HIS A 211 -0.54 6.42 -0.60
N ASP A 212 -0.38 5.58 -1.63
CA ASP A 212 0.93 5.15 -2.10
C ASP A 212 1.37 6.03 -3.27
N VAL A 213 2.48 6.75 -3.07
CA VAL A 213 2.96 7.75 -4.05
C VAL A 213 3.52 7.10 -5.31
N GLY A 214 4.23 5.99 -5.17
CA GLY A 214 4.81 5.29 -6.32
C GLY A 214 3.77 4.56 -7.15
N HIS A 215 2.75 3.97 -6.51
CA HIS A 215 1.64 3.33 -7.21
C HIS A 215 0.83 4.33 -8.04
N ALA A 216 0.52 5.50 -7.47
CA ALA A 216 -0.17 6.56 -8.21
C ALA A 216 0.66 7.04 -9.41
N GLN A 217 1.98 7.20 -9.22
CA GLN A 217 2.88 7.60 -10.29
C GLN A 217 3.06 6.52 -11.35
N ALA A 218 3.05 5.24 -10.97
CA ALA A 218 3.12 4.13 -11.95
C ALA A 218 1.92 4.15 -12.90
N LEU A 219 0.71 4.37 -12.37
CA LEU A 219 -0.51 4.50 -13.18
C LEU A 219 -0.46 5.74 -14.09
N GLU A 220 0.06 6.87 -13.60
CA GLU A 220 0.29 8.06 -14.42
C GLU A 220 1.28 7.78 -15.55
N ASN A 221 2.41 7.14 -15.27
CA ASN A 221 3.43 6.79 -16.24
C ASN A 221 2.87 5.86 -17.35
N MET A 222 1.92 5.00 -17.01
CA MET A 222 1.20 4.16 -17.97
C MET A 222 0.03 4.90 -18.68
N GLY A 223 -0.26 6.14 -18.29
CA GLY A 223 -1.32 6.97 -18.87
C GLY A 223 -2.73 6.68 -18.35
N PHE A 224 -2.87 6.16 -17.13
CA PHE A 224 -4.16 5.90 -16.46
C PHE A 224 -4.51 6.98 -15.43
N GLY A 225 -4.60 8.22 -15.88
CA GLY A 225 -4.88 9.38 -15.02
C GLY A 225 -3.60 10.07 -14.54
N THR A 226 -3.72 10.95 -13.56
CA THR A 226 -2.58 11.70 -13.00
C THR A 226 -2.43 11.41 -11.50
N HIS A 227 -1.20 11.44 -11.00
CA HIS A 227 -0.91 11.30 -9.58
C HIS A 227 -1.63 12.39 -8.77
N GLU A 228 -1.60 13.65 -9.25
CA GLU A 228 -2.26 14.78 -8.57
C GLU A 228 -3.78 14.60 -8.45
N GLU A 229 -4.44 13.87 -9.36
CA GLU A 229 -5.87 13.60 -9.27
C GLU A 229 -6.23 12.87 -7.97
N TRP A 230 -5.45 11.85 -7.58
CA TRP A 230 -5.62 11.14 -6.32
C TRP A 230 -5.53 12.06 -5.12
N LEU A 231 -4.50 12.89 -5.09
CA LEU A 231 -4.25 13.82 -3.99
C LEU A 231 -5.31 14.91 -3.92
N ARG A 232 -5.71 15.48 -5.06
CA ARG A 232 -6.74 16.52 -5.12
C ARG A 232 -8.11 16.03 -4.71
N ARG A 233 -8.49 14.80 -5.11
CA ARG A 233 -9.79 14.20 -4.77
C ARG A 233 -9.86 13.73 -3.33
N PHE A 234 -8.80 13.13 -2.82
CA PHE A 234 -8.83 12.37 -1.57
C PHE A 234 -7.88 12.89 -0.49
N GLY A 235 -7.18 14.00 -0.70
CA GLY A 235 -6.20 14.54 0.25
C GLY A 235 -6.76 14.68 1.68
N SER A 236 -7.98 15.18 1.82
CA SER A 236 -8.65 15.30 3.14
C SER A 236 -9.09 13.97 3.77
N ARG A 237 -9.03 12.87 3.03
CA ARG A 237 -9.39 11.52 3.48
C ARG A 237 -8.16 10.65 3.73
N ILE A 238 -6.93 11.19 3.46
CA ILE A 238 -5.68 10.48 3.71
C ILE A 238 -5.49 10.30 5.22
N ILE A 239 -5.35 9.04 5.63
CA ILE A 239 -5.02 8.65 7.00
C ILE A 239 -3.59 8.16 7.14
N GLY A 240 -2.95 7.84 6.03
CA GLY A 240 -1.55 7.46 5.96
C GLY A 240 -1.03 7.45 4.54
N VAL A 241 0.30 7.37 4.41
CA VAL A 241 0.99 7.46 3.13
C VAL A 241 2.21 6.53 3.12
N HIS A 242 2.40 5.81 2.01
CA HIS A 242 3.67 5.17 1.67
C HIS A 242 4.52 6.14 0.86
N LEU A 243 5.71 6.40 1.36
CA LEU A 243 6.67 7.34 0.79
C LEU A 243 7.84 6.56 0.19
N HIS A 244 7.91 6.50 -1.11
CA HIS A 244 9.00 5.96 -1.89
C HIS A 244 9.03 6.61 -3.27
N ASP A 245 10.15 6.52 -3.96
CA ASP A 245 10.32 7.11 -5.29
C ASP A 245 10.18 6.04 -6.39
N ILE A 246 10.10 6.50 -7.63
CA ILE A 246 9.91 5.65 -8.80
C ILE A 246 10.62 6.23 -10.03
N VAL A 247 11.18 5.36 -10.87
CA VAL A 247 11.66 5.70 -12.21
C VAL A 247 10.99 4.78 -13.23
N GLY A 248 10.17 5.36 -14.10
CA GLY A 248 9.33 4.57 -15.01
C GLY A 248 8.35 3.69 -14.23
N LEU A 249 8.57 2.38 -14.25
CA LEU A 249 7.79 1.39 -13.49
C LEU A 249 8.63 0.68 -12.40
N HIS A 250 9.83 1.19 -12.11
CA HIS A 250 10.68 0.68 -11.03
C HIS A 250 10.47 1.52 -9.78
N ASP A 251 9.66 1.03 -8.88
CA ASP A 251 9.19 1.68 -7.65
C ASP A 251 9.99 1.26 -6.40
N HIS A 252 9.56 1.73 -5.24
CA HIS A 252 10.17 1.52 -3.93
C HIS A 252 11.64 1.96 -3.82
N LEU A 253 12.05 2.92 -4.65
CA LEU A 253 13.33 3.63 -4.52
C LEU A 253 13.31 4.55 -3.30
N ALA A 254 14.47 4.79 -2.69
CA ALA A 254 14.57 5.83 -1.67
C ALA A 254 14.19 7.20 -2.25
N ALA A 255 13.49 8.02 -1.47
CA ALA A 255 13.02 9.32 -1.92
C ALA A 255 14.17 10.20 -2.40
N GLY A 256 13.97 10.91 -3.51
CA GLY A 256 14.99 11.72 -4.20
C GLY A 256 15.80 10.94 -5.24
N LEU A 257 15.63 9.63 -5.38
CA LEU A 257 16.28 8.84 -6.42
C LEU A 257 15.43 8.65 -7.69
N GLY A 258 14.19 9.13 -7.66
CA GLY A 258 13.25 8.95 -8.78
C GLY A 258 12.70 10.24 -9.35
N ARG A 259 11.40 10.24 -9.67
CA ARG A 259 10.73 11.31 -10.43
C ARG A 259 9.46 11.84 -9.76
N ILE A 260 9.21 11.49 -8.50
CA ILE A 260 8.04 12.01 -7.76
C ILE A 260 8.16 13.53 -7.58
N ASP A 261 7.08 14.25 -7.85
CA ASP A 261 6.94 15.65 -7.46
C ASP A 261 6.60 15.74 -5.96
N TRP A 262 7.66 15.76 -5.14
CA TRP A 262 7.54 15.83 -3.68
C TRP A 262 6.94 17.12 -3.18
N ASP A 263 7.05 18.22 -3.92
CA ASP A 263 6.43 19.50 -3.56
C ASP A 263 4.91 19.44 -3.78
N MET A 264 4.46 18.71 -4.79
CA MET A 264 3.05 18.37 -4.97
C MET A 264 2.56 17.48 -3.81
N VAL A 265 3.24 16.37 -3.54
CA VAL A 265 2.84 15.43 -2.46
C VAL A 265 2.73 16.18 -1.13
N ALA A 266 3.74 16.93 -0.73
CA ALA A 266 3.76 17.68 0.54
C ALA A 266 2.57 18.65 0.69
N ARG A 267 2.11 19.24 -0.40
CA ARG A 267 0.98 20.19 -0.41
C ARG A 267 -0.34 19.58 0.03
N TYR A 268 -0.54 18.29 -0.26
CA TYR A 268 -1.80 17.60 -0.01
C TYR A 268 -1.80 16.71 1.25
N LEU A 269 -0.61 16.43 1.84
CA LEU A 269 -0.53 15.53 2.99
C LEU A 269 -1.11 16.18 4.26
N PRO A 270 -2.13 15.60 4.91
CA PRO A 270 -2.62 16.06 6.21
C PRO A 270 -1.51 15.97 7.27
N ALA A 271 -1.52 16.91 8.21
CA ALA A 271 -0.51 16.96 9.28
C ALA A 271 -0.54 15.70 10.19
N ASP A 272 -1.71 15.13 10.38
CA ASP A 272 -1.99 13.98 11.25
C ASP A 272 -1.94 12.62 10.54
N ALA A 273 -1.76 12.58 9.20
CA ALA A 273 -1.61 11.33 8.47
C ALA A 273 -0.34 10.58 8.92
N LEU A 274 -0.46 9.26 9.08
CA LEU A 274 0.71 8.41 9.31
C LEU A 274 1.61 8.43 8.07
N ARG A 275 2.91 8.36 8.30
CA ARG A 275 3.92 8.35 7.24
C ARG A 275 4.79 7.11 7.38
N THR A 276 4.97 6.39 6.29
CA THR A 276 5.80 5.19 6.24
C THR A 276 6.74 5.26 5.04
N CYS A 277 8.04 5.15 5.28
CA CYS A 277 9.02 4.90 4.22
C CYS A 277 8.93 3.43 3.82
N GLU A 278 8.49 3.16 2.59
CA GLU A 278 8.35 1.81 2.04
C GLU A 278 9.39 1.54 0.95
N PHE A 279 10.66 1.53 1.38
CA PHE A 279 11.79 1.27 0.49
C PHE A 279 12.07 -0.23 0.40
N GLN A 280 12.49 -0.71 -0.77
CA GLN A 280 12.89 -2.11 -0.93
C GLN A 280 14.37 -2.35 -0.58
N LEU A 281 14.69 -3.64 -0.47
CA LEU A 281 15.99 -4.20 -0.12
C LEU A 281 17.17 -3.71 -0.98
N PHE A 282 16.95 -3.37 -2.24
CA PHE A 282 18.02 -2.87 -3.11
C PHE A 282 18.53 -1.47 -2.73
N ASN A 283 17.79 -0.73 -1.88
CA ASN A 283 18.27 0.54 -1.35
C ASN A 283 19.23 0.30 -0.18
N SER A 284 20.41 0.89 -0.25
CA SER A 284 21.38 0.85 0.85
C SER A 284 20.91 1.66 2.07
N SER A 285 21.47 1.40 3.24
CA SER A 285 21.19 2.20 4.43
C SER A 285 21.55 3.68 4.27
N GLN A 286 22.55 4.00 3.45
CA GLN A 286 22.92 5.38 3.12
C GLN A 286 21.86 6.06 2.28
N GLU A 287 21.30 5.37 1.28
CA GLU A 287 20.19 5.88 0.46
C GLU A 287 18.92 6.06 1.29
N LEU A 288 18.62 5.16 2.22
CA LEU A 288 17.51 5.35 3.17
C LEU A 288 17.66 6.64 3.97
N ALA A 289 18.85 6.83 4.58
CA ALA A 289 19.14 8.02 5.38
C ALA A 289 19.05 9.30 4.53
N ALA A 290 19.57 9.27 3.32
CA ALA A 290 19.47 10.38 2.37
C ALA A 290 18.00 10.65 1.98
N GLY A 291 17.26 9.60 1.67
CA GLY A 291 15.83 9.71 1.27
C GLY A 291 14.94 10.29 2.37
N VAL A 292 15.13 9.89 3.63
CA VAL A 292 14.38 10.50 4.74
C VAL A 292 14.75 11.98 4.92
N ASN A 293 16.03 12.35 4.79
CA ASN A 293 16.43 13.74 4.84
C ASN A 293 15.80 14.56 3.69
N TRP A 294 15.76 13.99 2.48
CA TRP A 294 15.06 14.58 1.34
C TRP A 294 13.58 14.83 1.64
N LEU A 295 12.89 13.85 2.22
CA LEU A 295 11.49 14.00 2.62
C LEU A 295 11.28 15.10 3.68
N VAL A 296 12.25 15.30 4.58
CA VAL A 296 12.24 16.43 5.53
C VAL A 296 12.41 17.76 4.82
N GLU A 297 13.35 17.86 3.88
CA GLU A 297 13.58 19.07 3.08
C GLU A 297 12.34 19.43 2.26
N LYS A 298 11.61 18.44 1.75
CA LYS A 298 10.37 18.60 1.00
C LYS A 298 9.12 18.84 1.87
N GLY A 299 9.25 18.76 3.20
CA GLY A 299 8.14 18.98 4.11
C GLY A 299 7.17 17.79 4.22
N CYS A 300 7.48 16.65 3.62
CA CYS A 300 6.67 15.43 3.75
C CYS A 300 6.83 14.74 5.11
N VAL A 301 7.97 14.93 5.77
CA VAL A 301 8.31 14.36 7.08
C VAL A 301 8.85 15.46 7.99
N THR A 302 8.61 15.35 9.30
CA THR A 302 9.16 16.27 10.30
C THR A 302 10.24 15.58 11.14
N ARG A 303 11.19 16.37 11.66
CA ARG A 303 12.09 15.94 12.74
C ARG A 303 11.48 16.32 14.08
N ARG A 304 11.59 15.40 15.04
CA ARG A 304 11.27 15.63 16.45
C ARG A 304 12.54 15.83 17.28
#